data_4b540efa52474a5f4dc5a2f496889fa1
#
_entry.id   4b540efa52474a5f4dc5a2f496889fa1
#
_cell.length_a   1.000
_cell.length_b   1.000
_cell.length_c   1.000
_cell.angle_alpha   90.00
_cell.angle_beta   90.00
_cell.angle_gamma   90.00
#
_symmetry.space_group_name_H-M   'P 1'
#
loop_
_entity.id
_entity.type
_entity.pdbx_description
1 polymer ?
#
loop_
_entity_poly.entity_id
_entity_poly.type
_entity_poly.pdbx_seq_one_letter_code
_entity_poly.pdbx_strand_id
1 'polypeptide(L)'
;MAKKAMTEGSRKVLETLQKAGVGVPFTTHEMMAICGFEKAGSVTGSVTGLVNKGYAERFSVTETDENGKEKVVKKFALTEAGAGFNPDAEAVED
;
A
#
# COMPACT_ATOMS: atom_id res chain seq x y z
N MET A 1 10.49 -10.67 24.76
CA MET A 1 10.68 -11.02 23.37
C MET A 1 10.34 -9.86 22.44
N ALA A 2 11.18 -9.63 21.48
CA ALA A 2 10.96 -8.51 20.59
C ALA A 2 9.75 -8.71 19.70
N LYS A 3 9.02 -7.66 19.50
CA LYS A 3 7.90 -7.62 18.59
C LYS A 3 8.42 -7.65 17.15
N LYS A 4 7.75 -8.38 16.29
CA LYS A 4 8.15 -8.40 14.89
C LYS A 4 8.03 -7.02 14.28
N ALA A 5 9.09 -6.57 13.66
CA ALA A 5 9.07 -5.35 12.88
C ALA A 5 8.28 -5.58 11.60
N MET A 6 7.77 -4.51 11.04
CA MET A 6 7.12 -4.54 9.74
C MET A 6 8.12 -5.03 8.68
N THR A 7 7.65 -5.83 7.73
CA THR A 7 8.53 -6.29 6.66
C THR A 7 9.02 -5.12 5.81
N GLU A 8 10.16 -5.29 5.17
CA GLU A 8 10.73 -4.25 4.33
C GLU A 8 9.78 -3.83 3.21
N GLY A 9 9.11 -4.80 2.60
CA GLY A 9 8.14 -4.51 1.54
C GLY A 9 6.98 -3.67 2.02
N SER A 10 6.39 -4.06 3.15
CA SER A 10 5.28 -3.30 3.74
C SER A 10 5.73 -1.89 4.12
N ARG A 11 6.92 -1.77 4.67
CA ARG A 11 7.48 -0.48 5.05
C ARG A 11 7.65 0.44 3.85
N LYS A 12 8.21 -0.08 2.75
CA LYS A 12 8.37 0.70 1.52
C LYS A 12 7.04 1.19 0.97
N VAL A 13 6.04 0.32 0.94
CA VAL A 13 4.70 0.68 0.47
C VAL A 13 4.12 1.76 1.37
N LEU A 14 4.18 1.56 2.68
CA LEU A 14 3.64 2.53 3.63
C LEU A 14 4.33 3.89 3.51
N GLU A 15 5.65 3.92 3.43
CA GLU A 15 6.40 5.17 3.27
C GLU A 15 6.02 5.90 1.99
N THR A 16 5.84 5.15 0.90
CA THR A 16 5.42 5.73 -0.37
C THR A 16 4.03 6.35 -0.26
N LEU A 17 3.11 5.64 0.39
CA LEU A 17 1.77 6.17 0.62
C LEU A 17 1.79 7.41 1.51
N GLN A 18 2.63 7.40 2.54
CA GLN A 18 2.76 8.56 3.45
C GLN A 18 3.28 9.79 2.71
N LYS A 19 4.22 9.61 1.80
CA LYS A 19 4.74 10.71 1.00
C LYS A 19 3.68 11.28 0.06
N ALA A 20 2.82 10.44 -0.46
CA ALA A 20 1.75 10.86 -1.36
C ALA A 20 0.60 11.55 -0.62
N GLY A 21 0.31 11.08 0.60
CA GLY A 21 -0.76 11.63 1.43
C GLY A 21 -1.97 10.70 1.51
N VAL A 22 -2.85 11.03 2.45
CA VAL A 22 -4.07 10.27 2.69
C VAL A 22 -5.01 10.37 1.48
N GLY A 23 -5.55 9.22 1.07
CA GLY A 23 -6.55 9.19 0.02
C GLY A 23 -6.02 9.23 -1.40
N VAL A 24 -4.70 9.28 -1.59
CA VAL A 24 -4.11 9.23 -2.92
C VAL A 24 -4.07 7.79 -3.40
N PRO A 25 -4.80 7.44 -4.47
CA PRO A 25 -4.90 6.05 -4.90
C PRO A 25 -3.70 5.61 -5.73
N PHE A 26 -3.31 4.35 -5.53
CA PHE A 26 -2.25 3.71 -6.31
C PHE A 26 -2.73 2.35 -6.79
N THR A 27 -2.30 1.97 -8.00
CA THR A 27 -2.48 0.61 -8.48
C THR A 27 -1.28 -0.23 -8.06
N THR A 28 -1.44 -1.55 -8.16
CA THR A 28 -0.34 -2.48 -7.88
C THR A 28 0.86 -2.20 -8.78
N HIS A 29 0.62 -1.96 -10.06
CA HIS A 29 1.69 -1.68 -11.02
C HIS A 29 2.44 -0.40 -10.71
N GLU A 30 1.70 0.63 -10.31
CA GLU A 30 2.34 1.90 -9.93
C GLU A 30 3.24 1.70 -8.72
N MET A 31 2.77 0.96 -7.72
CA MET A 31 3.55 0.72 -6.53
C MET A 31 4.77 -0.14 -6.84
N MET A 32 4.65 -1.14 -7.72
CA MET A 32 5.79 -1.94 -8.17
C MET A 32 6.90 -1.06 -8.73
N ALA A 33 6.52 -0.13 -9.61
CA ALA A 33 7.49 0.76 -10.25
C ALA A 33 8.16 1.68 -9.25
N ILE A 34 7.38 2.24 -8.34
CA ILE A 34 7.90 3.21 -7.36
C ILE A 34 8.82 2.53 -6.34
N CYS A 35 8.41 1.35 -5.85
CA CYS A 35 9.15 0.65 -4.80
C CYS A 35 10.20 -0.33 -5.33
N GLY A 36 10.18 -0.59 -6.63
CA GLY A 36 11.16 -1.50 -7.23
C GLY A 36 10.88 -2.97 -6.98
N PHE A 37 9.64 -3.34 -6.77
CA PHE A 37 9.28 -4.75 -6.62
C PHE A 37 9.32 -5.45 -7.97
N GLU A 38 9.80 -6.68 -7.96
CA GLU A 38 9.85 -7.49 -9.18
C GLU A 38 8.53 -8.17 -9.51
N LYS A 39 7.71 -8.42 -8.49
CA LYS A 39 6.46 -9.16 -8.66
C LYS A 39 5.29 -8.39 -8.08
N ALA A 40 4.17 -8.42 -8.79
CA ALA A 40 2.93 -7.82 -8.31
C ALA A 40 2.46 -8.45 -6.99
N GLY A 41 2.69 -9.76 -6.83
CA GLY A 41 2.32 -10.46 -5.60
C GLY A 41 2.99 -9.91 -4.36
N SER A 42 4.22 -9.42 -4.48
CA SER A 42 4.93 -8.80 -3.35
C SER A 42 4.22 -7.54 -2.89
N VAL A 43 3.77 -6.70 -3.83
CA VAL A 43 3.01 -5.49 -3.51
C VAL A 43 1.67 -5.87 -2.89
N THR A 44 0.97 -6.82 -3.48
CA THR A 44 -0.34 -7.25 -2.98
C THR A 44 -0.24 -7.76 -1.55
N GLY A 45 0.76 -8.59 -1.25
CA GLY A 45 0.98 -9.10 0.09
C GLY A 45 1.27 -7.99 1.09
N SER A 46 2.12 -7.04 0.71
CA SER A 46 2.46 -5.90 1.56
C SER A 46 1.23 -5.03 1.84
N VAL A 47 0.46 -4.73 0.79
CA VAL A 47 -0.77 -3.94 0.93
C VAL A 47 -1.78 -4.67 1.81
N THR A 48 -1.95 -5.98 1.63
CA THR A 48 -2.86 -6.77 2.45
C THR A 48 -2.49 -6.65 3.93
N GLY A 49 -1.21 -6.74 4.25
CA GLY A 49 -0.75 -6.56 5.63
C GLY A 49 -1.10 -5.19 6.18
N LEU A 50 -0.91 -4.14 5.39
CA LEU A 50 -1.26 -2.78 5.81
C LEU A 50 -2.76 -2.60 5.97
N VAL A 51 -3.55 -3.17 5.07
CA VAL A 51 -5.02 -3.11 5.17
C VAL A 51 -5.49 -3.81 6.44
N ASN A 52 -4.93 -4.96 6.75
CA ASN A 52 -5.29 -5.71 7.95
C ASN A 52 -4.98 -4.94 9.23
N LYS A 53 -3.96 -4.10 9.20
CA LYS A 53 -3.60 -3.25 10.34
C LYS A 53 -4.38 -1.94 10.37
N GLY A 54 -5.13 -1.64 9.32
CA GLY A 54 -5.89 -0.41 9.23
C GLY A 54 -5.12 0.79 8.70
N TYR A 55 -3.91 0.60 8.22
CA TYR A 55 -3.06 1.69 7.72
C TYR A 55 -3.31 2.03 6.26
N ALA A 56 -3.96 1.14 5.54
CA ALA A 56 -4.33 1.37 4.14
C ALA A 56 -5.72 0.82 3.91
N GLU A 57 -6.36 1.29 2.85
CA GLU A 57 -7.66 0.78 2.43
C GLU A 57 -7.56 0.36 0.97
N ARG A 58 -8.38 -0.63 0.63
CA ARG A 58 -8.43 -1.17 -0.72
C ARG A 58 -9.81 -0.94 -1.30
N PHE A 59 -9.86 -0.51 -2.55
CA PHE A 59 -11.12 -0.27 -3.22
C PHE A 59 -10.97 -0.56 -4.71
N SER A 60 -12.11 -0.62 -5.39
CA SER A 60 -12.15 -0.87 -6.83
C SER A 60 -12.77 0.33 -7.52
N VAL A 61 -12.22 0.68 -8.67
CA VAL A 61 -12.78 1.71 -9.53
C VAL A 61 -13.03 1.12 -10.90
N THR A 62 -14.04 1.63 -11.59
CA THR A 62 -14.32 1.24 -12.96
C THR A 62 -13.71 2.27 -13.89
N GLU A 63 -12.89 1.79 -14.81
CA GLU A 63 -12.28 2.65 -15.83
C GLU A 63 -12.71 2.18 -17.20
N THR A 64 -12.88 3.12 -18.11
CA THR A 64 -13.23 2.82 -19.50
C THR A 64 -11.98 2.98 -20.34
N ASP A 65 -11.67 1.94 -21.13
CA ASP A 65 -10.50 1.98 -22.01
C ASP A 65 -10.82 2.69 -23.32
N GLU A 66 -9.82 2.77 -24.21
CA GLU A 66 -9.96 3.43 -25.51
C GLU A 66 -11.02 2.79 -26.39
N ASN A 67 -11.29 1.52 -26.19
CA ASN A 67 -12.29 0.78 -26.96
C ASN A 67 -13.69 0.86 -26.37
N GLY A 68 -13.84 1.62 -25.28
CA GLY A 68 -15.13 1.74 -24.60
C GLY A 68 -15.46 0.59 -23.68
N LYS A 69 -14.53 -0.31 -23.41
CA LYS A 69 -14.76 -1.41 -22.49
C LYS A 69 -14.53 -0.97 -21.06
N GLU A 70 -15.43 -1.36 -20.19
CA GLU A 70 -15.29 -1.10 -18.77
C GLU A 70 -14.36 -2.13 -18.15
N LYS A 71 -13.47 -1.66 -17.30
CA LYS A 71 -12.51 -2.49 -16.62
C LYS A 71 -12.47 -2.12 -15.14
N VAL A 72 -12.53 -3.12 -14.29
CA VAL A 72 -12.42 -2.90 -12.85
C VAL A 72 -10.94 -2.91 -12.47
N VAL A 73 -10.48 -1.82 -11.86
CA VAL A 73 -9.10 -1.67 -11.43
C VAL A 73 -9.09 -1.58 -9.91
N LYS A 74 -8.28 -2.42 -9.29
CA LYS A 74 -8.12 -2.39 -7.83
C LYS A 74 -7.05 -1.37 -7.48
N LYS A 75 -7.39 -0.49 -6.55
CA LYS A 75 -6.48 0.54 -6.06
C LYS A 75 -6.44 0.50 -4.53
N PHE A 76 -5.44 1.13 -3.98
CA PHE A 76 -5.32 1.26 -2.53
C PHE A 76 -4.77 2.63 -2.18
N ALA A 77 -5.09 3.07 -0.97
CA ALA A 77 -4.71 4.40 -0.51
C ALA A 77 -4.42 4.37 0.98
N LEU A 78 -3.70 5.39 1.43
CA LEU A 78 -3.36 5.55 2.85
C LEU A 78 -4.60 5.98 3.63
N THR A 79 -4.76 5.43 4.84
CA THR A 79 -5.76 5.90 5.80
C THR A 79 -5.13 6.91 6.73
N GLU A 80 -5.96 7.61 7.52
CA GLU A 80 -5.45 8.53 8.53
C GLU A 80 -4.60 7.81 9.57
N ALA A 81 -5.01 6.59 9.95
CA ALA A 81 -4.24 5.78 10.87
C ALA A 81 -2.85 5.45 10.31
N GLY A 82 -2.78 5.16 9.00
CA GLY A 82 -1.50 4.91 8.34
C GLY A 82 -0.64 6.15 8.26
N ALA A 83 -1.25 7.31 8.06
CA ALA A 83 -0.51 8.57 7.99
C ALA A 83 0.17 8.91 9.32
N GLY A 84 -0.49 8.56 10.42
CA GLY A 84 0.06 8.80 11.76
C GLY A 84 0.99 7.72 12.27
N PHE A 85 1.09 6.62 11.55
CA PHE A 85 1.92 5.50 11.97
C PHE A 85 3.39 5.75 11.65
N ASN A 86 4.26 5.42 12.60
CA ASN A 86 5.70 5.54 12.40
C ASN A 86 6.31 4.14 12.29
N PRO A 87 6.74 3.70 11.09
CA PRO A 87 7.33 2.38 10.93
C PRO A 87 8.60 2.18 11.76
N ASP A 88 9.36 3.26 11.96
CA ASP A 88 10.58 3.17 12.75
C ASP A 88 10.28 2.93 14.23
N ALA A 89 9.23 3.54 14.75
CA ALA A 89 8.80 3.31 16.12
C ALA A 89 8.33 1.87 16.30
N GLU A 90 7.61 1.34 15.33
CA GLU A 90 7.18 -0.06 15.35
C GLU A 90 8.38 -1.00 15.36
N ALA A 91 9.39 -0.71 14.56
CA ALA A 91 10.57 -1.55 14.46
C ALA A 91 11.40 -1.57 15.75
N VAL A 92 11.34 -0.51 16.51
CA VAL A 92 12.10 -0.37 17.76
C VAL A 92 11.36 -1.00 18.93
N GLU A 93 10.08 -1.08 18.86
CA GLU A 93 9.27 -1.59 19.93
C GLU A 93 9.48 -3.07 20.16
N ASP A 94 9.46 -3.46 21.37
CA ASP A 94 9.62 -4.86 21.75
C ASP A 94 8.57 -5.29 22.78
#